data_6086f8796371f2989e2e2f605c947c0b
#
_entry.id   6086f8796371f2989e2e2f605c947c0b
#
_cell.length_a   1.000
_cell.length_b   1.000
_cell.length_c   1.000
_cell.angle_alpha   90.00
_cell.angle_beta   90.00
_cell.angle_gamma   90.00
#
_symmetry.space_group_name_H-M   'P 1'
#
loop_
_entity.id
_entity.type
_entity.pdbx_description
1 polymer ?
#
loop_
_entity_poly.entity_id
_entity_poly.type
_entity_poly.pdbx_seq_one_letter_code
_entity_poly.pdbx_strand_id
1 'polypeptide(L)'
;MARTLLGLALCTATPFATATESASQQLAPAGSQPSVAGPAENFTGRVRVDPLFPASDAINASAAYVTFEPGARSAWHTHPAGQRLVVTSGVGLTQEWGKPVQEIRPGDVVTCPPGVKHWHGAASNTAMTHMAVTGTVDGRNVDWMEKVSDDQYNAR
;
A
#
# COMPACT_ATOMS: atom_id res chain seq x y z
N MET A 1 44.34 -46.61 53.95
CA MET A 1 43.97 -46.75 52.55
C MET A 1 42.54 -46.21 52.42
N ALA A 2 42.38 -44.96 51.96
CA ALA A 2 41.07 -44.33 51.78
C ALA A 2 40.72 -44.37 50.29
N ARG A 3 39.58 -44.95 49.93
CA ARG A 3 39.05 -44.94 48.57
C ARG A 3 38.04 -43.81 48.45
N THR A 4 38.39 -42.79 47.65
CA THR A 4 37.51 -41.70 47.27
C THR A 4 36.61 -42.14 46.10
N LEU A 5 35.31 -42.14 46.29
CA LEU A 5 34.32 -42.40 45.23
C LEU A 5 33.97 -41.04 44.58
N LEU A 6 34.31 -40.93 43.29
CA LEU A 6 33.96 -39.73 42.49
C LEU A 6 32.54 -39.97 41.87
N GLY A 7 31.57 -39.25 42.38
CA GLY A 7 30.19 -39.27 41.82
C GLY A 7 30.08 -38.47 40.53
N LEU A 8 29.72 -39.12 39.43
CA LEU A 8 29.46 -38.48 38.15
C LEU A 8 27.98 -38.01 38.12
N ALA A 9 27.79 -36.70 38.18
CA ALA A 9 26.46 -36.10 38.04
C ALA A 9 26.08 -36.02 36.55
N LEU A 10 25.07 -36.82 36.13
CA LEU A 10 24.51 -36.81 34.78
C LEU A 10 23.47 -35.68 34.70
N CYS A 11 23.85 -34.53 34.06
CA CYS A 11 22.91 -33.48 33.73
C CYS A 11 22.05 -33.92 32.53
N THR A 12 20.80 -34.32 32.78
CA THR A 12 19.80 -34.55 31.71
C THR A 12 19.25 -33.21 31.25
N ALA A 13 19.68 -32.75 30.03
CA ALA A 13 19.07 -31.62 29.35
C ALA A 13 17.70 -32.05 28.82
N THR A 14 16.64 -31.53 29.37
CA THR A 14 15.28 -31.65 28.81
C THR A 14 15.17 -30.75 27.57
N PRO A 15 14.80 -31.27 26.37
CA PRO A 15 14.55 -30.44 25.22
C PRO A 15 13.30 -29.58 25.47
N PHE A 16 13.45 -28.27 25.42
CA PHE A 16 12.31 -27.35 25.34
C PHE A 16 11.66 -27.54 23.97
N ALA A 17 10.49 -28.18 23.94
CA ALA A 17 9.64 -28.20 22.74
C ALA A 17 9.12 -26.76 22.54
N THR A 18 9.62 -26.07 21.51
CA THR A 18 9.00 -24.84 21.02
C THR A 18 7.65 -25.21 20.44
N ALA A 19 6.56 -24.87 21.11
CA ALA A 19 5.22 -24.98 20.54
C ALA A 19 5.17 -24.07 19.32
N THR A 20 5.03 -24.66 18.12
CA THR A 20 4.72 -23.93 16.89
C THR A 20 3.32 -23.40 17.06
N GLU A 21 3.16 -22.07 17.22
CA GLU A 21 1.85 -21.44 17.24
C GLU A 21 1.12 -21.83 15.95
N SER A 22 -0.05 -22.45 16.06
CA SER A 22 -0.85 -22.82 14.88
C SER A 22 -1.35 -21.52 14.21
N ALA A 23 -1.14 -21.41 12.91
CA ALA A 23 -1.67 -20.28 12.13
C ALA A 23 -3.19 -20.22 12.28
N SER A 24 -3.73 -19.06 12.66
CA SER A 24 -5.16 -18.82 12.81
C SER A 24 -5.57 -17.57 12.03
N GLN A 25 -6.86 -17.52 11.65
CA GLN A 25 -7.44 -16.34 11.03
C GLN A 25 -7.35 -15.13 11.96
N GLN A 26 -6.96 -13.98 11.41
CA GLN A 26 -6.89 -12.71 12.15
C GLN A 26 -7.85 -11.71 11.53
N LEU A 27 -8.56 -10.95 12.36
CA LEU A 27 -9.43 -9.85 11.99
C LEU A 27 -8.75 -8.52 12.39
N ALA A 28 -8.50 -7.66 11.39
CA ALA A 28 -8.20 -6.25 11.62
C ALA A 28 -9.51 -5.45 11.48
N PRO A 29 -10.10 -4.95 12.56
CA PRO A 29 -11.35 -4.20 12.47
C PRO A 29 -11.20 -2.93 11.64
N ALA A 30 -12.25 -2.50 10.95
CA ALA A 30 -12.27 -1.23 10.24
C ALA A 30 -11.93 -0.07 11.17
N GLY A 31 -11.05 0.84 10.74
CA GLY A 31 -10.58 1.97 11.53
C GLY A 31 -9.57 1.61 12.64
N SER A 32 -9.10 0.37 12.72
CA SER A 32 -8.04 -0.03 13.67
C SER A 32 -6.67 0.58 13.35
N GLN A 33 -6.48 1.05 12.12
CA GLN A 33 -5.28 1.75 11.68
C GLN A 33 -5.57 3.25 11.55
N PRO A 34 -4.66 4.15 12.00
CA PRO A 34 -4.88 5.58 11.88
C PRO A 34 -4.87 6.03 10.43
N SER A 35 -5.80 6.92 10.08
CA SER A 35 -5.75 7.65 8.81
C SER A 35 -4.57 8.61 8.79
N VAL A 36 -3.93 8.78 7.65
CA VAL A 36 -2.83 9.73 7.43
C VAL A 36 -3.18 10.71 6.33
N ALA A 37 -2.75 11.96 6.49
CA ALA A 37 -2.81 12.95 5.41
C ALA A 37 -1.79 12.58 4.33
N GLY A 38 -2.17 12.70 3.06
CA GLY A 38 -1.23 12.56 1.94
C GLY A 38 -0.16 13.66 2.03
N PRO A 39 1.16 13.31 2.01
CA PRO A 39 2.23 14.28 2.11
C PRO A 39 2.18 15.32 0.98
N ALA A 40 2.37 16.61 1.32
CA ALA A 40 2.26 17.69 0.35
C ALA A 40 3.30 17.62 -0.78
N GLU A 41 4.42 16.94 -0.59
CA GLU A 41 5.41 16.67 -1.63
C GLU A 41 4.88 15.70 -2.71
N ASN A 42 4.00 14.77 -2.36
CA ASN A 42 3.50 13.70 -3.23
C ASN A 42 2.09 13.96 -3.78
N PHE A 43 1.37 14.93 -3.21
CA PHE A 43 -0.01 15.22 -3.58
C PHE A 43 -0.25 16.72 -3.76
N THR A 44 -1.11 17.08 -4.71
CA THR A 44 -1.71 18.41 -4.85
C THR A 44 -3.12 18.34 -4.29
N GLY A 45 -3.52 19.34 -3.49
CA GLY A 45 -4.81 19.35 -2.80
C GLY A 45 -4.83 18.46 -1.54
N ARG A 46 -6.02 18.16 -1.03
CA ARG A 46 -6.21 17.39 0.20
C ARG A 46 -6.46 15.92 -0.13
N VAL A 47 -5.62 15.06 0.44
CA VAL A 47 -5.72 13.60 0.28
C VAL A 47 -5.64 12.95 1.64
N ARG A 48 -6.47 11.93 1.86
CA ARG A 48 -6.43 11.05 3.03
C ARG A 48 -6.12 9.62 2.61
N VAL A 49 -5.23 8.98 3.35
CA VAL A 49 -4.86 7.58 3.16
C VAL A 49 -5.30 6.79 4.40
N ASP A 50 -6.11 5.77 4.20
CA ASP A 50 -6.59 4.85 5.23
C ASP A 50 -5.95 3.47 4.98
N PRO A 51 -4.87 3.09 5.68
CA PRO A 51 -4.20 1.81 5.49
C PRO A 51 -5.14 0.62 5.78
N LEU A 52 -5.03 -0.45 4.99
CA LEU A 52 -5.78 -1.69 5.21
C LEU A 52 -4.86 -2.81 5.71
N PHE A 53 -3.81 -3.09 4.98
CA PHE A 53 -2.80 -4.08 5.36
C PHE A 53 -1.44 -3.76 4.74
N PRO A 54 -0.33 -4.07 5.42
CA PRO A 54 1.01 -3.97 4.87
C PRO A 54 1.32 -5.16 3.95
N ALA A 55 2.38 -5.03 3.13
CA ALA A 55 2.96 -6.17 2.45
C ALA A 55 3.56 -7.17 3.46
N SER A 56 3.51 -8.44 3.11
CA SER A 56 4.10 -9.54 3.89
C SER A 56 4.77 -10.56 2.96
N ASP A 57 5.53 -11.51 3.51
CA ASP A 57 6.16 -12.58 2.73
C ASP A 57 5.12 -13.47 2.02
N ALA A 58 3.94 -13.66 2.64
CA ALA A 58 2.85 -14.44 2.06
C ALA A 58 2.08 -13.69 0.98
N ILE A 59 1.89 -12.37 1.15
CA ILE A 59 1.21 -11.49 0.20
C ILE A 59 2.08 -10.25 0.01
N ASN A 60 2.90 -10.27 -1.05
CA ASN A 60 3.85 -9.19 -1.34
C ASN A 60 3.15 -7.96 -1.98
N ALA A 61 2.10 -7.49 -1.33
CA ALA A 61 1.37 -6.29 -1.70
C ALA A 61 0.78 -5.62 -0.44
N SER A 62 0.73 -4.31 -0.44
CA SER A 62 0.01 -3.50 0.56
C SER A 62 -1.31 -3.00 -0.02
N ALA A 63 -2.27 -2.64 0.85
CA ALA A 63 -3.48 -1.97 0.41
C ALA A 63 -3.86 -0.80 1.31
N ALA A 64 -4.51 0.20 0.71
CA ALA A 64 -5.08 1.35 1.39
C ALA A 64 -6.30 1.88 0.62
N TYR A 65 -7.24 2.50 1.31
CA TYR A 65 -8.16 3.44 0.68
C TYR A 65 -7.47 4.80 0.58
N VAL A 66 -7.61 5.45 -0.57
CA VAL A 66 -7.10 6.80 -0.81
C VAL A 66 -8.25 7.66 -1.27
N THR A 67 -8.57 8.69 -0.45
CA THR A 67 -9.62 9.65 -0.73
C THR A 67 -9.00 10.97 -1.16
N PHE A 68 -9.39 11.43 -2.33
CA PHE A 68 -9.01 12.70 -2.92
C PHE A 68 -10.18 13.67 -2.83
N GLU A 69 -9.98 14.86 -2.25
CA GLU A 69 -10.95 15.95 -2.33
C GLU A 69 -11.05 16.49 -3.77
N PRO A 70 -12.13 17.21 -4.15
CA PRO A 70 -12.26 17.76 -5.50
C PRO A 70 -10.99 18.49 -5.97
N GLY A 71 -10.49 18.13 -7.15
CA GLY A 71 -9.27 18.68 -7.75
C GLY A 71 -7.96 18.13 -7.18
N ALA A 72 -7.98 17.35 -6.10
CA ALA A 72 -6.78 16.74 -5.54
C ALA A 72 -6.26 15.61 -6.42
N ARG A 73 -4.93 15.47 -6.49
CA ARG A 73 -4.26 14.48 -7.33
C ARG A 73 -2.88 14.08 -6.80
N SER A 74 -2.42 12.91 -7.17
CA SER A 74 -1.04 12.48 -6.92
C SER A 74 -0.05 13.25 -7.81
N ALA A 75 1.21 13.27 -7.43
CA ALA A 75 2.31 13.52 -8.36
C ALA A 75 2.39 12.39 -9.40
N TRP A 76 3.14 12.59 -10.47
CA TRP A 76 3.58 11.50 -11.33
C TRP A 76 4.39 10.49 -10.52
N HIS A 77 4.19 9.21 -10.76
CA HIS A 77 4.91 8.16 -10.04
C HIS A 77 4.92 6.85 -10.82
N THR A 78 5.75 5.92 -10.37
CA THR A 78 5.78 4.52 -10.85
C THR A 78 5.72 3.57 -9.66
N HIS A 79 5.42 2.30 -9.96
CA HIS A 79 5.46 1.21 -8.97
C HIS A 79 6.38 0.10 -9.47
N PRO A 80 7.38 -0.37 -8.69
CA PRO A 80 8.33 -1.39 -9.13
C PRO A 80 7.66 -2.75 -9.40
N ALA A 81 6.58 -3.08 -8.68
CA ALA A 81 5.80 -4.32 -8.88
C ALA A 81 4.39 -4.07 -9.43
N GLY A 82 4.09 -2.83 -9.85
CA GLY A 82 2.77 -2.42 -10.34
C GLY A 82 1.74 -2.16 -9.26
N GLN A 83 0.58 -1.66 -9.70
CA GLN A 83 -0.53 -1.28 -8.84
C GLN A 83 -1.87 -1.62 -9.50
N ARG A 84 -2.88 -1.91 -8.66
CA ARG A 84 -4.29 -1.95 -9.04
C ARG A 84 -5.05 -0.91 -8.24
N LEU A 85 -5.90 -0.13 -8.92
CA LEU A 85 -6.85 0.78 -8.29
C LEU A 85 -8.25 0.25 -8.54
N VAL A 86 -9.05 0.14 -7.51
CA VAL A 86 -10.49 -0.16 -7.62
C VAL A 86 -11.24 1.07 -7.12
N VAL A 87 -11.94 1.78 -8.01
CA VAL A 87 -12.71 2.96 -7.62
C VAL A 87 -13.91 2.51 -6.81
N THR A 88 -14.09 3.11 -5.62
CA THR A 88 -15.17 2.75 -4.69
C THR A 88 -16.23 3.82 -4.57
N SER A 89 -15.88 5.10 -4.78
CA SER A 89 -16.85 6.20 -4.77
C SER A 89 -16.37 7.43 -5.55
N GLY A 90 -17.31 8.27 -5.96
CA GLY A 90 -17.04 9.56 -6.60
C GLY A 90 -16.66 9.46 -8.07
N VAL A 91 -15.97 10.49 -8.57
CA VAL A 91 -15.47 10.57 -9.94
C VAL A 91 -14.00 10.94 -9.93
N GLY A 92 -13.17 10.10 -10.52
CA GLY A 92 -11.74 10.28 -10.59
C GLY A 92 -11.20 10.46 -12.00
N LEU A 93 -9.94 10.81 -12.05
CA LEU A 93 -9.14 10.91 -13.27
C LEU A 93 -7.87 10.08 -13.10
N THR A 94 -7.41 9.50 -14.19
CA THR A 94 -6.09 8.84 -14.28
C THR A 94 -5.45 9.12 -15.61
N GLN A 95 -4.13 9.11 -15.66
CA GLN A 95 -3.38 9.28 -16.91
C GLN A 95 -2.06 8.52 -16.85
N GLU A 96 -1.77 7.78 -17.91
CA GLU A 96 -0.43 7.29 -18.21
C GLU A 96 0.34 8.37 -18.97
N TRP A 97 1.65 8.52 -18.70
CA TRP A 97 2.49 9.50 -19.38
C TRP A 97 2.40 9.40 -20.89
N GLY A 98 2.11 10.53 -21.54
CA GLY A 98 1.98 10.62 -22.99
C GLY A 98 0.65 10.13 -23.57
N LYS A 99 -0.30 9.71 -22.74
CA LYS A 99 -1.65 9.31 -23.15
C LYS A 99 -2.71 10.31 -22.69
N PRO A 100 -3.93 10.28 -23.24
CA PRO A 100 -5.03 11.12 -22.78
C PRO A 100 -5.41 10.84 -21.32
N VAL A 101 -5.92 11.86 -20.64
CA VAL A 101 -6.57 11.72 -19.32
C VAL A 101 -7.85 10.88 -19.50
N GLN A 102 -8.09 9.94 -18.59
CA GLN A 102 -9.28 9.10 -18.56
C GLN A 102 -10.07 9.37 -17.28
N GLU A 103 -11.39 9.46 -17.41
CA GLU A 103 -12.29 9.50 -16.27
C GLU A 103 -12.52 8.08 -15.78
N ILE A 104 -12.56 7.91 -14.44
CA ILE A 104 -12.78 6.64 -13.74
C ILE A 104 -13.92 6.78 -12.73
N ARG A 105 -14.76 5.74 -12.61
CA ARG A 105 -15.97 5.71 -11.82
C ARG A 105 -16.06 4.47 -10.93
N PRO A 106 -16.95 4.44 -9.91
CA PRO A 106 -17.12 3.28 -9.04
C PRO A 106 -17.33 1.98 -9.81
N GLY A 107 -16.51 0.97 -9.47
CA GLY A 107 -16.45 -0.32 -10.15
C GLY A 107 -15.34 -0.44 -11.21
N ASP A 108 -14.79 0.68 -11.69
CA ASP A 108 -13.64 0.64 -12.60
C ASP A 108 -12.38 0.13 -11.90
N VAL A 109 -11.59 -0.63 -12.67
CA VAL A 109 -10.29 -1.13 -12.23
C VAL A 109 -9.20 -0.58 -13.16
N VAL A 110 -8.30 0.24 -12.58
CA VAL A 110 -7.11 0.72 -13.28
C VAL A 110 -5.95 -0.24 -12.98
N THR A 111 -5.33 -0.75 -14.02
CA THR A 111 -4.11 -1.57 -13.91
C THR A 111 -2.91 -0.74 -14.33
N CYS A 112 -1.99 -0.51 -13.40
CA CYS A 112 -0.72 0.16 -13.63
C CYS A 112 0.40 -0.90 -13.61
N PRO A 113 0.91 -1.34 -14.76
CA PRO A 113 2.03 -2.30 -14.82
C PRO A 113 3.30 -1.76 -14.17
N PRO A 114 4.27 -2.63 -13.81
CA PRO A 114 5.54 -2.20 -13.27
C PRO A 114 6.24 -1.15 -14.15
N GLY A 115 6.74 -0.07 -13.52
CA GLY A 115 7.50 0.99 -14.17
C GLY A 115 6.70 1.96 -15.04
N VAL A 116 5.39 1.77 -15.20
CA VAL A 116 4.54 2.69 -15.96
C VAL A 116 4.34 3.99 -15.18
N LYS A 117 4.79 5.11 -15.75
CA LYS A 117 4.61 6.45 -15.17
C LYS A 117 3.15 6.91 -15.35
N HIS A 118 2.50 7.21 -14.24
CA HIS A 118 1.08 7.58 -14.22
C HIS A 118 0.77 8.51 -13.04
N TRP A 119 -0.43 9.07 -13.04
CA TRP A 119 -1.04 9.74 -11.90
C TRP A 119 -2.54 9.41 -11.82
N HIS A 120 -3.13 9.63 -10.66
CA HIS A 120 -4.57 9.56 -10.43
C HIS A 120 -5.01 10.57 -9.38
N GLY A 121 -6.31 10.91 -9.39
CA GLY A 121 -6.90 11.90 -8.49
C GLY A 121 -8.39 12.05 -8.68
N ALA A 122 -8.98 13.04 -8.03
CA ALA A 122 -10.40 13.36 -8.14
C ALA A 122 -10.67 14.26 -9.35
N ALA A 123 -11.91 14.26 -9.84
CA ALA A 123 -12.41 15.27 -10.75
C ALA A 123 -12.46 16.66 -10.06
N SER A 124 -12.56 17.74 -10.84
CA SER A 124 -12.47 19.10 -10.30
C SER A 124 -13.60 19.51 -9.34
N ASN A 125 -14.74 18.85 -9.44
CA ASN A 125 -15.97 19.18 -8.70
C ASN A 125 -16.51 18.02 -7.84
N THR A 126 -15.85 16.86 -7.83
CA THR A 126 -16.32 15.66 -7.14
C THR A 126 -15.13 14.95 -6.51
N ALA A 127 -15.22 14.61 -5.22
CA ALA A 127 -14.22 13.77 -4.57
C ALA A 127 -14.21 12.36 -5.19
N MET A 128 -13.10 11.64 -5.00
CA MET A 128 -12.96 10.26 -5.43
C MET A 128 -12.25 9.43 -4.35
N THR A 129 -12.74 8.23 -4.12
CA THR A 129 -12.03 7.22 -3.31
C THR A 129 -11.79 5.98 -4.15
N HIS A 130 -10.59 5.46 -4.08
CA HIS A 130 -10.25 4.13 -4.60
C HIS A 130 -9.55 3.29 -3.54
N MET A 131 -9.62 1.97 -3.68
CA MET A 131 -8.70 1.05 -3.02
C MET A 131 -7.47 0.88 -3.91
N ALA A 132 -6.29 1.14 -3.37
CA ALA A 132 -5.03 0.84 -4.01
C ALA A 132 -4.48 -0.47 -3.46
N VAL A 133 -4.12 -1.41 -4.35
CA VAL A 133 -3.35 -2.61 -4.02
C VAL A 133 -2.03 -2.51 -4.77
N THR A 134 -0.94 -2.39 -4.01
CA THR A 134 0.38 -2.04 -4.57
C THR A 134 1.40 -3.11 -4.22
N GLY A 135 2.00 -3.69 -5.25
CA GLY A 135 3.07 -4.67 -5.10
C GLY A 135 4.36 -4.04 -4.59
N THR A 136 5.20 -4.84 -3.93
CA THR A 136 6.44 -4.41 -3.29
C THR A 136 7.64 -5.15 -3.88
N VAL A 137 8.76 -4.45 -4.11
CA VAL A 137 10.06 -5.02 -4.45
C VAL A 137 11.10 -4.42 -3.51
N ASP A 138 11.84 -5.26 -2.80
CA ASP A 138 12.89 -4.85 -1.85
C ASP A 138 12.42 -3.78 -0.84
N GLY A 139 11.18 -3.94 -0.33
CA GLY A 139 10.56 -3.04 0.63
C GLY A 139 10.05 -1.72 0.04
N ARG A 140 10.18 -1.49 -1.28
CA ARG A 140 9.69 -0.30 -1.98
C ARG A 140 8.45 -0.64 -2.79
N ASN A 141 7.46 0.26 -2.78
CA ASN A 141 6.22 0.10 -3.53
C ASN A 141 5.90 1.28 -4.46
N VAL A 142 6.63 2.40 -4.36
CA VAL A 142 6.41 3.60 -5.19
C VAL A 142 7.72 4.37 -5.38
N ASP A 143 7.89 4.94 -6.57
CA ASP A 143 8.92 5.92 -6.90
C ASP A 143 8.21 7.21 -7.32
N TRP A 144 8.25 8.23 -6.45
CA TRP A 144 7.63 9.53 -6.67
C TRP A 144 8.44 10.40 -7.63
N MET A 145 7.75 11.16 -8.46
CA MET A 145 8.31 12.06 -9.47
C MET A 145 7.74 13.46 -9.33
N GLU A 146 7.77 14.26 -10.39
CA GLU A 146 7.26 15.62 -10.42
C GLU A 146 5.75 15.73 -10.21
N LYS A 147 5.30 16.88 -9.75
CA LYS A 147 3.87 17.18 -9.63
C LYS A 147 3.20 17.20 -11.01
N VAL A 148 1.94 16.78 -11.05
CA VAL A 148 1.06 17.00 -12.19
C VAL A 148 0.70 18.48 -12.23
N SER A 149 1.03 19.19 -13.32
CA SER A 149 0.66 20.61 -13.48
C SER A 149 -0.85 20.77 -13.68
N ASP A 150 -1.34 22.00 -13.51
CA ASP A 150 -2.75 22.31 -13.77
C ASP A 150 -3.09 22.14 -15.26
N ASP A 151 -2.16 22.44 -16.16
CA ASP A 151 -2.34 22.22 -17.60
C ASP A 151 -2.47 20.71 -17.91
N GLN A 152 -1.63 19.87 -17.33
CA GLN A 152 -1.71 18.40 -17.49
C GLN A 152 -3.01 17.85 -16.91
N TYR A 153 -3.41 18.31 -15.72
CA TYR A 153 -4.65 17.88 -15.08
C TYR A 153 -5.90 18.28 -15.88
N ASN A 154 -5.89 19.43 -16.54
CA ASN A 154 -7.01 19.97 -17.32
C ASN A 154 -6.96 19.58 -18.83
N ALA A 155 -5.92 18.88 -19.28
CA ALA A 155 -5.77 18.43 -20.67
C ALA A 155 -6.75 17.28 -20.98
N ARG A 156 -7.99 17.63 -21.44
CA ARG A 156 -9.07 16.68 -21.79
C ARG A 156 -9.46 16.88 -23.24
#